data_a99a6182d72d9d788482b22a3497c6cf
#
_entry.id   a99a6182d72d9d788482b22a3497c6cf
#
_cell.length_a   1.000
_cell.length_b   1.000
_cell.length_c   1.000
_cell.angle_alpha   90.00
_cell.angle_beta   90.00
_cell.angle_gamma   90.00
#
_symmetry.space_group_name_H-M   'P 1'
#
loop_
_entity.id
_entity.type
_entity.pdbx_description
1 polymer ?
#
loop_
_entity_poly.entity_id
_entity_poly.type
_entity_poly.pdbx_seq_one_letter_code
_entity_poly.pdbx_strand_id
1 'polypeptide(L)'
;MTDSEKNKNIIIVDDDQIWLNQLSRAFERRGHNTYVAKSVVEAKDIISKSDIHYGVIDLRLDDGDGLEVILELQKKNPKSRSIILTGFGNIANAVSAIKVGAIDYLSKPAGIDDICSALFAPSSEKASPPEEPMSANRVRWEHIQRVYELCDKNVSETARRLKMHRRTLQRLSLIHI
;
A
#
# COMPACT_ATOMS: atom_id res chain seq x y z
N MET A 1 10.36 -5.98 20.64
CA MET A 1 10.23 -7.15 19.73
C MET A 1 10.62 -8.39 20.52
N THR A 2 9.70 -9.31 20.68
CA THR A 2 9.96 -10.59 21.34
C THR A 2 10.76 -11.51 20.42
N ASP A 3 11.61 -12.41 20.94
CA ASP A 3 12.39 -13.35 20.13
C ASP A 3 11.53 -14.25 19.20
N SER A 4 10.24 -14.35 19.47
CA SER A 4 9.25 -15.06 18.65
C SER A 4 8.93 -14.36 17.30
N GLU A 5 9.32 -13.11 17.10
CA GLU A 5 9.03 -12.33 15.88
C GLU A 5 10.22 -12.29 14.90
N LYS A 6 11.41 -12.73 15.33
CA LYS A 6 12.57 -12.86 14.46
C LYS A 6 12.40 -14.05 13.51
N ASN A 7 13.05 -13.98 12.35
CA ASN A 7 13.03 -15.02 11.29
C ASN A 7 11.64 -15.29 10.66
N LYS A 8 10.78 -14.29 10.57
CA LYS A 8 9.53 -14.41 9.82
C LYS A 8 9.74 -14.08 8.34
N ASN A 9 9.05 -14.82 7.49
CA ASN A 9 9.04 -14.57 6.05
C ASN A 9 8.03 -13.47 5.72
N ILE A 10 8.50 -12.42 5.09
CA ILE A 10 7.71 -11.24 4.69
C ILE A 10 7.71 -11.13 3.17
N ILE A 11 6.56 -11.07 2.54
CA ILE A 11 6.45 -10.70 1.14
C ILE A 11 6.19 -9.20 1.01
N ILE A 12 6.90 -8.55 0.11
CA ILE A 12 6.75 -7.13 -0.23
C ILE A 12 6.38 -7.06 -1.70
N VAL A 13 5.24 -6.44 -2.01
CA VAL A 13 4.69 -6.40 -3.37
C VAL A 13 4.43 -4.95 -3.77
N ASP A 14 5.14 -4.49 -4.80
CA ASP A 14 5.10 -3.10 -5.27
C ASP A 14 5.73 -3.04 -6.67
N ASP A 15 5.25 -2.22 -7.58
CA ASP A 15 5.86 -2.03 -8.91
C ASP A 15 7.09 -1.12 -8.86
N ASP A 16 7.26 -0.32 -7.80
CA ASP A 16 8.45 0.51 -7.57
C ASP A 16 9.64 -0.31 -7.02
N GLN A 17 10.59 -0.61 -7.91
CA GLN A 17 11.82 -1.36 -7.54
C GLN A 17 12.67 -0.66 -6.48
N ILE A 18 12.69 0.67 -6.47
CA ILE A 18 13.49 1.43 -5.49
C ILE A 18 12.89 1.24 -4.11
N TRP A 19 11.57 1.34 -4.03
CA TRP A 19 10.81 1.13 -2.81
C TRP A 19 10.96 -0.32 -2.29
N LEU A 20 10.80 -1.32 -3.16
CA LEU A 20 11.03 -2.73 -2.84
C LEU A 20 12.39 -2.96 -2.20
N ASN A 21 13.46 -2.44 -2.82
CA ASN A 21 14.82 -2.61 -2.32
C ASN A 21 15.05 -1.91 -0.96
N GLN A 22 14.47 -0.74 -0.77
CA GLN A 22 14.59 -0.01 0.51
C GLN A 22 13.89 -0.75 1.63
N LEU A 23 12.67 -1.21 1.38
CA LEU A 23 11.86 -1.89 2.38
C LEU A 23 12.40 -3.27 2.72
N SER A 24 12.85 -4.04 1.71
CA SER A 24 13.50 -5.34 1.90
C SER A 24 14.71 -5.22 2.83
N ARG A 25 15.66 -4.32 2.51
CA ARG A 25 16.83 -4.07 3.35
C ARG A 25 16.49 -3.65 4.78
N ALA A 26 15.39 -2.87 4.94
CA ALA A 26 14.97 -2.42 6.25
C ALA A 26 14.42 -3.57 7.11
N PHE A 27 13.70 -4.53 6.54
CA PHE A 27 13.23 -5.73 7.22
C PHE A 27 14.36 -6.73 7.48
N GLU A 28 15.27 -6.92 6.53
CA GLU A 28 16.45 -7.79 6.69
C GLU A 28 17.34 -7.34 7.84
N ARG A 29 17.57 -6.02 8.00
CA ARG A 29 18.30 -5.46 9.15
C ARG A 29 17.62 -5.74 10.48
N ARG A 30 16.32 -6.00 10.47
CA ARG A 30 15.52 -6.36 11.65
C ARG A 30 15.44 -7.89 11.88
N GLY A 31 16.11 -8.68 11.04
CA GLY A 31 16.22 -10.13 11.17
C GLY A 31 15.07 -10.91 10.54
N HIS A 32 14.36 -10.33 9.56
CA HIS A 32 13.33 -11.00 8.79
C HIS A 32 13.87 -11.50 7.44
N ASN A 33 13.30 -12.58 6.91
CA ASN A 33 13.52 -13.00 5.54
C ASN A 33 12.55 -12.27 4.62
N THR A 34 13.02 -11.67 3.54
CA THR A 34 12.17 -10.92 2.62
C THR A 34 12.06 -11.59 1.25
N TYR A 35 10.88 -11.56 0.71
CA TYR A 35 10.54 -11.94 -0.66
C TYR A 35 9.96 -10.71 -1.35
N VAL A 36 10.42 -10.39 -2.54
CA VAL A 36 9.98 -9.21 -3.28
C VAL A 36 9.29 -9.64 -4.56
N ALA A 37 8.19 -8.98 -4.90
CA ALA A 37 7.45 -9.19 -6.14
C ALA A 37 7.04 -7.83 -6.73
N LYS A 38 7.09 -7.72 -8.05
CA LYS A 38 6.70 -6.50 -8.78
C LYS A 38 5.30 -6.56 -9.37
N SER A 39 4.67 -7.72 -9.28
CA SER A 39 3.40 -7.98 -9.93
C SER A 39 2.56 -8.97 -9.11
N VAL A 40 1.26 -9.01 -9.39
CA VAL A 40 0.33 -10.00 -8.82
C VAL A 40 0.77 -11.42 -9.18
N VAL A 41 1.18 -11.63 -10.43
CA VAL A 41 1.60 -12.96 -10.92
C VAL A 41 2.85 -13.44 -10.17
N GLU A 42 3.86 -12.59 -10.03
CA GLU A 42 5.10 -12.90 -9.31
C GLU A 42 4.83 -13.17 -7.83
N ALA A 43 3.98 -12.37 -7.20
CA ALA A 43 3.59 -12.54 -5.81
C ALA A 43 2.89 -13.89 -5.57
N LYS A 44 1.93 -14.27 -6.44
CA LYS A 44 1.23 -15.56 -6.36
C LYS A 44 2.20 -16.74 -6.53
N ASP A 45 3.18 -16.64 -7.43
CA ASP A 45 4.20 -17.67 -7.61
C ASP A 45 5.05 -17.86 -6.34
N ILE A 46 5.52 -16.76 -5.76
CA ILE A 46 6.28 -16.77 -4.50
C ILE A 46 5.45 -17.38 -3.36
N ILE A 47 4.22 -16.92 -3.19
CA ILE A 47 3.29 -17.44 -2.16
C ILE A 47 3.08 -18.94 -2.33
N SER A 48 2.97 -19.44 -3.57
CA SER A 48 2.78 -20.86 -3.83
C SER A 48 3.94 -21.72 -3.35
N LYS A 49 5.16 -21.21 -3.42
CA LYS A 49 6.43 -21.94 -3.16
C LYS A 49 7.00 -21.72 -1.76
N SER A 50 6.57 -20.65 -1.06
CA SER A 50 7.18 -20.23 0.20
C SER A 50 6.13 -20.12 1.32
N ASP A 51 6.57 -20.34 2.56
CA ASP A 51 5.73 -20.15 3.75
C ASP A 51 5.81 -18.68 4.19
N ILE A 52 4.86 -17.88 3.73
CA ILE A 52 4.81 -16.44 4.01
C ILE A 52 3.97 -16.18 5.25
N HIS A 53 4.52 -15.42 6.20
CA HIS A 53 3.87 -15.05 7.45
C HIS A 53 3.27 -13.65 7.42
N TYR A 54 3.93 -12.72 6.72
CA TYR A 54 3.55 -11.32 6.66
C TYR A 54 3.56 -10.80 5.23
N GLY A 55 2.69 -9.85 4.92
CA GLY A 55 2.63 -9.18 3.62
C GLY A 55 2.58 -7.66 3.75
N VAL A 56 3.39 -6.96 2.94
CA VAL A 56 3.30 -5.52 2.71
C VAL A 56 3.02 -5.34 1.22
N ILE A 57 1.82 -4.91 0.88
CA ILE A 57 1.30 -5.07 -0.48
C ILE A 57 0.78 -3.73 -0.98
N ASP A 58 1.26 -3.24 -2.14
CA ASP A 58 0.61 -2.11 -2.79
C ASP A 58 -0.75 -2.54 -3.34
N LEU A 59 -1.72 -1.65 -3.22
CA LEU A 59 -3.06 -1.86 -3.73
C LEU A 59 -3.08 -1.94 -5.25
N ARG A 60 -2.28 -1.09 -5.93
CA ARG A 60 -2.24 -0.99 -7.38
C ARG A 60 -0.93 -1.50 -7.91
N LEU A 61 -1.02 -2.51 -8.75
CA LEU A 61 0.10 -3.09 -9.48
C LEU A 61 -0.21 -2.99 -10.98
N ASP A 62 0.82 -2.98 -11.81
CA ASP A 62 0.67 -2.86 -13.27
C ASP A 62 -0.20 -3.96 -13.88
N ASP A 63 -0.21 -5.16 -13.27
CA ASP A 63 -0.91 -6.35 -13.77
C ASP A 63 -2.19 -6.69 -12.98
N GLY A 64 -2.58 -5.89 -11.94
CA GLY A 64 -3.78 -6.17 -11.19
C GLY A 64 -3.92 -5.46 -9.85
N ASP A 65 -4.76 -6.01 -8.99
CA ASP A 65 -5.09 -5.44 -7.68
C ASP A 65 -4.39 -6.24 -6.56
N GLY A 66 -3.69 -5.54 -5.67
CA GLY A 66 -3.04 -6.14 -4.50
C GLY A 66 -3.99 -6.92 -3.58
N LEU A 67 -5.29 -6.66 -3.64
CA LEU A 67 -6.30 -7.44 -2.92
C LEU A 67 -6.29 -8.92 -3.33
N GLU A 68 -5.96 -9.22 -4.58
CA GLU A 68 -5.83 -10.61 -5.05
C GLU A 68 -4.67 -11.33 -4.37
N VAL A 69 -3.57 -10.61 -4.12
CA VAL A 69 -2.40 -11.16 -3.41
C VAL A 69 -2.76 -11.48 -1.97
N ILE A 70 -3.51 -10.60 -1.30
CA ILE A 70 -4.00 -10.85 0.07
C ILE A 70 -4.87 -12.10 0.13
N LEU A 71 -5.82 -12.23 -0.80
CA LEU A 71 -6.70 -13.40 -0.86
C LEU A 71 -5.91 -14.70 -1.06
N GLU A 72 -4.91 -14.69 -1.92
CA GLU A 72 -4.07 -15.88 -2.15
C GLU A 72 -3.23 -16.22 -0.92
N LEU A 73 -2.66 -15.19 -0.27
CA LEU A 73 -1.90 -15.37 0.98
C LEU A 73 -2.78 -15.94 2.09
N GLN A 74 -3.99 -15.43 2.27
CA GLN A 74 -4.94 -15.91 3.28
C GLN A 74 -5.41 -17.35 3.01
N LYS A 75 -5.61 -17.73 1.74
CA LYS A 75 -5.95 -19.11 1.37
C LYS A 75 -4.84 -20.09 1.75
N LYS A 76 -3.59 -19.73 1.46
CA LYS A 76 -2.44 -20.60 1.75
C LYS A 76 -2.10 -20.62 3.24
N ASN A 77 -2.08 -19.48 3.89
CA ASN A 77 -1.79 -19.35 5.31
C ASN A 77 -2.84 -18.44 5.99
N PRO A 78 -3.92 -19.01 6.55
CA PRO A 78 -4.97 -18.24 7.24
C PRO A 78 -4.47 -17.46 8.47
N LYS A 79 -3.28 -17.75 8.97
CA LYS A 79 -2.64 -17.03 10.07
C LYS A 79 -1.71 -15.90 9.60
N SER A 80 -1.53 -15.78 8.29
CA SER A 80 -0.74 -14.69 7.73
C SER A 80 -1.38 -13.34 8.03
N ARG A 81 -0.56 -12.32 8.16
CA ARG A 81 -0.99 -10.95 8.41
C ARG A 81 -0.46 -10.05 7.31
N SER A 82 -1.32 -9.26 6.72
CA SER A 82 -0.93 -8.36 5.63
C SER A 82 -1.49 -6.96 5.84
N ILE A 83 -0.73 -5.97 5.41
CA ILE A 83 -1.14 -4.58 5.34
C ILE A 83 -1.11 -4.11 3.89
N ILE A 84 -1.99 -3.17 3.57
CA ILE A 84 -1.92 -2.41 2.32
C ILE A 84 -1.10 -1.15 2.54
N LEU A 85 -0.14 -0.92 1.65
CA LEU A 85 0.67 0.28 1.62
C LEU A 85 0.59 0.91 0.23
N THR A 86 -0.13 2.01 0.07
CA THR A 86 -0.40 2.59 -1.25
C THR A 86 -0.37 4.11 -1.27
N GLY A 87 0.03 4.67 -2.40
CA GLY A 87 -0.06 6.11 -2.69
C GLY A 87 -1.49 6.59 -3.00
N PHE A 88 -2.44 5.66 -3.20
CA PHE A 88 -3.81 5.95 -3.62
C PHE A 88 -4.82 5.64 -2.52
N GLY A 89 -4.83 6.50 -1.49
CA GLY A 89 -5.73 6.34 -0.34
C GLY A 89 -7.15 6.85 -0.58
N ASN A 90 -8.15 5.96 -0.58
CA ASN A 90 -9.52 6.37 -0.28
C ASN A 90 -10.15 5.39 0.71
N ILE A 91 -11.14 5.87 1.44
CA ILE A 91 -11.84 5.10 2.49
C ILE A 91 -12.44 3.80 1.92
N ALA A 92 -12.95 3.82 0.69
CA ALA A 92 -13.54 2.64 0.06
C ALA A 92 -12.50 1.52 -0.17
N ASN A 93 -11.30 1.89 -0.57
CA ASN A 93 -10.19 0.94 -0.77
C ASN A 93 -9.72 0.34 0.57
N ALA A 94 -9.60 1.17 1.61
CA ALA A 94 -9.27 0.70 2.95
C ALA A 94 -10.30 -0.29 3.49
N VAL A 95 -11.59 0.02 3.35
CA VAL A 95 -12.68 -0.89 3.74
C VAL A 95 -12.63 -2.20 2.95
N SER A 96 -12.34 -2.15 1.65
CA SER A 96 -12.20 -3.36 0.82
C SER A 96 -11.02 -4.20 1.26
N ALA A 97 -9.87 -3.60 1.54
CA ALA A 97 -8.68 -4.28 2.02
C ALA A 97 -8.94 -5.05 3.34
N ILE A 98 -9.57 -4.39 4.30
CA ILE A 98 -9.92 -5.03 5.59
C ILE A 98 -10.91 -6.18 5.40
N LYS A 99 -11.89 -6.05 4.50
CA LYS A 99 -12.87 -7.11 4.20
C LYS A 99 -12.24 -8.37 3.60
N VAL A 100 -11.16 -8.24 2.86
CA VAL A 100 -10.44 -9.38 2.25
C VAL A 100 -9.33 -9.94 3.14
N GLY A 101 -9.15 -9.37 4.36
CA GLY A 101 -8.25 -9.92 5.37
C GLY A 101 -6.96 -9.13 5.60
N ALA A 102 -6.81 -7.93 5.03
CA ALA A 102 -5.75 -7.02 5.48
C ALA A 102 -6.01 -6.60 6.93
N ILE A 103 -4.97 -6.53 7.73
CA ILE A 103 -5.09 -6.11 9.14
C ILE A 103 -5.06 -4.59 9.27
N ASP A 104 -4.43 -3.90 8.33
CA ASP A 104 -4.32 -2.45 8.34
C ASP A 104 -4.10 -1.88 6.92
N TYR A 105 -4.17 -0.57 6.83
CA TYR A 105 -4.03 0.19 5.60
C TYR A 105 -3.23 1.48 5.87
N LEU A 106 -2.10 1.64 5.20
CA LEU A 106 -1.22 2.80 5.34
C LEU A 106 -1.08 3.56 4.02
N SER A 107 -1.01 4.88 4.10
CA SER A 107 -0.73 5.72 2.93
C SER A 107 0.77 5.93 2.75
N LYS A 108 1.29 5.82 1.52
CA LYS A 108 2.64 6.26 1.18
C LYS A 108 2.71 7.81 1.22
N PRO A 109 3.79 8.41 1.72
CA PRO A 109 4.97 7.78 2.29
C PRO A 109 4.73 7.30 3.73
N ALA A 110 5.14 6.08 4.07
CA ALA A 110 5.10 5.53 5.42
C ALA A 110 6.50 5.14 5.88
N GLY A 111 6.82 5.43 7.12
CA GLY A 111 8.08 5.03 7.74
C GLY A 111 8.13 3.54 8.01
N ILE A 112 9.34 2.95 8.03
CA ILE A 112 9.48 1.53 8.34
C ILE A 112 8.95 1.19 9.75
N ASP A 113 9.04 2.11 10.68
CA ASP A 113 8.56 1.91 12.05
C ASP A 113 7.03 1.91 12.11
N ASP A 114 6.36 2.75 11.32
CA ASP A 114 4.90 2.73 11.16
C ASP A 114 4.42 1.42 10.53
N ILE A 115 5.13 0.97 9.48
CA ILE A 115 4.85 -0.31 8.80
C ILE A 115 5.02 -1.49 9.77
N CYS A 116 6.11 -1.52 10.54
CA CYS A 116 6.34 -2.55 11.55
C CYS A 116 5.27 -2.53 12.65
N SER A 117 4.91 -1.34 13.13
CA SER A 117 3.88 -1.17 14.16
C SER A 117 2.53 -1.71 13.70
N ALA A 118 2.13 -1.39 12.47
CA ALA A 118 0.89 -1.91 11.88
C ALA A 118 0.95 -3.43 11.65
N LEU A 119 2.07 -3.94 11.10
CA LEU A 119 2.21 -5.35 10.70
C LEU A 119 2.29 -6.29 11.89
N PHE A 120 2.98 -5.88 12.97
CA PHE A 120 3.23 -6.69 14.17
C PHE A 120 2.33 -6.35 15.36
N ALA A 121 1.38 -5.40 15.21
CA ALA A 121 0.45 -5.06 16.29
C ALA A 121 -0.25 -6.31 16.86
N PRO A 122 -0.49 -6.41 18.16
CA PRO A 122 -1.28 -7.50 18.74
C PRO A 122 -2.69 -7.54 18.13
N SER A 123 -3.21 -8.74 17.87
CA SER A 123 -4.53 -8.93 17.23
C SER A 123 -5.73 -8.36 18.01
N SER A 124 -5.51 -7.85 19.22
CA SER A 124 -6.53 -7.26 20.10
C SER A 124 -6.73 -5.75 19.90
N GLU A 125 -5.82 -5.07 19.23
CA GLU A 125 -6.00 -3.64 18.92
C GLU A 125 -6.58 -3.51 17.51
N LYS A 126 -7.91 -3.31 17.45
CA LYS A 126 -8.55 -2.83 16.22
C LYS A 126 -7.87 -1.51 15.86
N ALA A 127 -7.42 -1.36 14.62
CA ALA A 127 -6.89 -0.11 14.11
C ALA A 127 -7.84 1.03 14.53
N SER A 128 -7.34 1.91 15.38
CA SER A 128 -8.05 3.15 15.66
C SER A 128 -8.11 3.95 14.36
N PRO A 129 -9.23 4.62 14.04
CA PRO A 129 -9.23 5.56 12.92
C PRO A 129 -8.05 6.52 13.10
N PRO A 130 -7.36 6.93 12.03
CA PRO A 130 -6.24 7.85 12.14
C PRO A 130 -6.68 9.07 12.96
N GLU A 131 -5.94 9.37 14.01
CA GLU A 131 -6.25 10.45 14.96
C GLU A 131 -6.28 11.83 14.28
N GLU A 132 -5.65 11.94 13.11
CA GLU A 132 -5.75 13.14 12.26
C GLU A 132 -6.49 12.80 10.97
N PRO A 133 -7.70 13.35 10.77
CA PRO A 133 -8.36 13.29 9.48
C PRO A 133 -7.46 13.96 8.42
N MET A 134 -7.28 13.30 7.27
CA MET A 134 -6.54 13.87 6.16
C MET A 134 -7.01 15.30 5.90
N SER A 135 -6.07 16.26 5.81
CA SER A 135 -6.44 17.65 5.56
C SER A 135 -7.25 17.74 4.27
N ALA A 136 -8.27 18.61 4.24
CA ALA A 136 -9.11 18.81 3.05
C ALA A 136 -8.27 19.10 1.79
N ASN A 137 -7.11 19.74 1.94
CA ASN A 137 -6.16 19.99 0.85
C ASN A 137 -5.53 18.71 0.32
N ARG A 138 -5.20 17.74 1.17
CA ARG A 138 -4.62 16.45 0.76
C ARG A 138 -5.65 15.61 0.02
N VAL A 139 -6.88 15.51 0.53
CA VAL A 139 -7.99 14.81 -0.13
C VAL A 139 -8.28 15.42 -1.50
N ARG A 140 -8.28 16.76 -1.58
CA ARG A 140 -8.49 17.49 -2.84
C ARG A 140 -7.37 17.21 -3.84
N TRP A 141 -6.12 17.19 -3.38
CA TRP A 141 -4.95 16.93 -4.22
C TRP A 141 -4.98 15.50 -4.76
N GLU A 142 -5.23 14.50 -3.93
CA GLU A 142 -5.34 13.09 -4.34
C GLU A 142 -6.46 12.88 -5.37
N HIS A 143 -7.60 13.55 -5.19
CA HIS A 143 -8.68 13.52 -6.17
C HIS A 143 -8.25 14.12 -7.52
N ILE A 144 -7.53 15.23 -7.50
CA ILE A 144 -6.98 15.87 -8.71
C ILE A 144 -6.01 14.94 -9.42
N GLN A 145 -5.07 14.32 -8.72
CA GLN A 145 -4.10 13.39 -9.28
C GLN A 145 -4.78 12.20 -9.95
N ARG A 146 -5.75 11.60 -9.29
CA ARG A 146 -6.53 10.49 -9.85
C ARG A 146 -7.19 10.85 -11.17
N VAL A 147 -7.86 12.00 -11.23
CA VAL A 147 -8.52 12.45 -12.47
C VAL A 147 -7.50 12.79 -13.55
N TYR A 148 -6.33 13.32 -13.17
CA TYR A 148 -5.23 13.60 -14.08
C TYR A 148 -4.68 12.33 -14.75
N GLU A 149 -4.49 11.26 -13.99
CA GLU A 149 -4.08 9.96 -14.55
C GLU A 149 -5.17 9.33 -15.42
N LEU A 150 -6.44 9.37 -15.00
CA LEU A 150 -7.56 8.91 -15.82
C LEU A 150 -7.75 9.69 -17.15
N CYS A 151 -7.12 10.84 -17.25
CA CYS A 151 -7.09 11.66 -18.46
C CYS A 151 -5.76 11.56 -19.22
N ASP A 152 -5.01 10.47 -19.03
CA ASP A 152 -3.70 10.25 -19.66
C ASP A 152 -2.73 11.44 -19.47
N LYS A 153 -2.74 12.00 -18.27
CA LYS A 153 -1.95 13.18 -17.88
C LYS A 153 -2.25 14.45 -18.69
N ASN A 154 -3.43 14.53 -19.30
CA ASN A 154 -3.88 15.68 -20.05
C ASN A 154 -4.50 16.75 -19.14
N VAL A 155 -3.73 17.83 -18.89
CA VAL A 155 -4.14 18.93 -17.99
C VAL A 155 -5.45 19.58 -18.42
N SER A 156 -5.70 19.74 -19.73
CA SER A 156 -6.90 20.39 -20.24
C SER A 156 -8.16 19.55 -20.03
N GLU A 157 -8.06 18.24 -20.26
CA GLU A 157 -9.13 17.29 -20.05
C GLU A 157 -9.43 17.12 -18.55
N THR A 158 -8.38 17.02 -17.73
CA THR A 158 -8.48 16.98 -16.27
C THR A 158 -9.20 18.20 -15.72
N ALA A 159 -8.82 19.40 -16.15
CA ALA A 159 -9.45 20.64 -15.74
C ALA A 159 -10.96 20.67 -16.11
N ARG A 160 -11.30 20.17 -17.30
CA ARG A 160 -12.69 20.05 -17.74
C ARG A 160 -13.49 19.09 -16.88
N ARG A 161 -12.98 17.89 -16.60
CA ARG A 161 -13.64 16.87 -15.75
C ARG A 161 -13.83 17.34 -14.31
N LEU A 162 -12.83 18.04 -13.78
CA LEU A 162 -12.87 18.60 -12.42
C LEU A 162 -13.67 19.91 -12.31
N LYS A 163 -14.18 20.43 -13.45
CA LYS A 163 -14.83 21.76 -13.52
C LYS A 163 -13.97 22.87 -12.90
N MET A 164 -12.67 22.81 -13.15
CA MET A 164 -11.66 23.73 -12.67
C MET A 164 -11.03 24.52 -13.80
N HIS A 165 -10.55 25.73 -13.50
CA HIS A 165 -9.76 26.48 -14.48
C HIS A 165 -8.38 25.82 -14.67
N ARG A 166 -7.90 25.67 -15.91
CA ARG A 166 -6.60 25.09 -16.23
C ARG A 166 -5.44 25.70 -15.44
N ARG A 167 -5.45 27.03 -15.26
CA ARG A 167 -4.44 27.75 -14.45
C ARG A 167 -4.47 27.34 -12.98
N THR A 168 -5.64 27.08 -12.42
CA THR A 168 -5.79 26.61 -11.04
C THR A 168 -5.19 25.22 -10.88
N LEU A 169 -5.45 24.32 -11.82
CA LEU A 169 -4.87 22.98 -11.83
C LEU A 169 -3.35 23.01 -11.93
N GLN A 170 -2.79 23.81 -12.87
CA GLN A 170 -1.35 23.97 -13.02
C GLN A 170 -0.67 24.52 -11.76
N ARG A 171 -1.31 25.48 -11.08
CA ARG A 171 -0.78 26.04 -9.81
C ARG A 171 -0.78 25.01 -8.68
N LEU A 172 -1.77 24.13 -8.62
CA LEU A 172 -1.86 23.07 -7.63
C LEU A 172 -0.86 21.95 -7.90
N SER A 173 -0.56 21.62 -9.17
CA SER A 173 0.44 20.61 -9.52
C SER A 173 1.88 21.09 -9.33
N LEU A 174 2.14 22.39 -9.43
CA LEU A 174 3.48 22.97 -9.24
C LEU A 174 3.88 23.14 -7.77
N ILE A 175 2.95 23.05 -6.83
CA ILE A 175 3.24 23.20 -5.40
C ILE A 175 3.71 21.89 -4.74
N HIS A 176 3.62 20.75 -5.46
CA HIS A 176 3.90 19.42 -4.92
C HIS A 176 4.81 18.54 -5.81
N ILE A 177 5.60 19.17 -6.68
CA ILE A 177 6.73 18.52 -7.38
C ILE A 177 8.03 18.85 -6.65
#